data_a1750eb83c5a7a91da4f02f2f6121063
#
_entry.id   a1750eb83c5a7a91da4f02f2f6121063
#
_cell.length_a   1.000
_cell.length_b   1.000
_cell.length_c   1.000
_cell.angle_alpha   90.00
_cell.angle_beta   90.00
_cell.angle_gamma   90.00
#
_symmetry.space_group_name_H-M   'P 1'
#
loop_
_entity.id
_entity.type
_entity.pdbx_description
1 polymer ?
#
loop_
_entity_poly.entity_id
_entity_poly.type
_entity_poly.pdbx_seq_one_letter_code
_entity_poly.pdbx_strand_id
1 'polypeptide(L)'
;MAVSYKYGGKCIGGVELERNPRTHSYSIVKVNGLPKWVRPVTQGTAHGEIPNYISEQFQVMDILKIEDVRACPDCAQSENFYFSTISKVGRANSNVKTLDMLCDSYHGLIFGNRGRAVAPESYASLGYSLMLIKPEGVRFFMENRYNSD
;
A
#
# COMPACT_ATOMS: atom_id res chain seq x y z
N MET A 1 -5.48 4.59 0.42
CA MET A 1 -5.12 3.47 1.30
C MET A 1 -5.61 2.18 0.66
N ALA A 2 -4.79 1.14 0.64
CA ALA A 2 -5.14 -0.24 0.31
C ALA A 2 -5.05 -1.08 1.59
N VAL A 3 -5.82 -2.16 1.67
CA VAL A 3 -5.93 -2.98 2.89
C VAL A 3 -5.84 -4.46 2.54
N SER A 4 -5.01 -5.19 3.30
CA SER A 4 -4.95 -6.65 3.28
C SER A 4 -5.20 -7.18 4.68
N TYR A 5 -6.09 -8.16 4.80
CA TYR A 5 -6.43 -8.76 6.09
C TYR A 5 -5.37 -9.78 6.52
N LYS A 6 -5.03 -9.76 7.80
CA LYS A 6 -4.16 -10.72 8.50
C LYS A 6 -4.85 -11.21 9.76
N TYR A 7 -4.41 -12.35 10.26
CA TYR A 7 -4.88 -12.82 11.56
C TYR A 7 -4.47 -11.81 12.64
N GLY A 8 -5.45 -11.19 13.31
CA GLY A 8 -5.22 -10.20 14.35
C GLY A 8 -5.09 -8.74 13.90
N GLY A 9 -5.07 -8.44 12.57
CA GLY A 9 -4.91 -7.06 12.11
C GLY A 9 -5.04 -6.87 10.60
N LYS A 10 -4.63 -5.70 10.14
CA LYS A 10 -4.62 -5.34 8.73
C LYS A 10 -3.26 -4.79 8.32
N CYS A 11 -2.75 -5.21 7.16
CA CYS A 11 -1.69 -4.48 6.49
C CYS A 11 -2.30 -3.34 5.68
N ILE A 12 -1.80 -2.15 5.91
CA ILE A 12 -2.26 -0.93 5.24
C ILE A 12 -1.15 -0.40 4.35
N GLY A 13 -1.47 -0.15 3.09
CA GLY A 13 -0.62 0.57 2.17
C GLY A 13 -1.30 1.85 1.68
N GLY A 14 -0.55 2.90 1.42
CA GLY A 14 -1.07 4.15 0.93
C GLY A 14 -0.06 4.93 0.11
N VAL A 15 -0.51 6.02 -0.47
CA VAL A 15 0.33 6.99 -1.16
C VAL A 15 0.52 8.19 -0.24
N GLU A 16 1.75 8.66 -0.12
CA GLU A 16 2.07 9.84 0.67
C GLU A 16 1.43 11.10 0.07
N LEU A 17 0.83 11.90 0.92
CA LEU A 17 0.18 13.16 0.55
C LEU A 17 0.87 14.32 1.23
N GLU A 18 1.05 15.40 0.48
CA GLU A 18 1.44 16.71 1.00
C GLU A 18 0.21 17.59 1.13
N ARG A 19 0.06 18.25 2.30
CA ARG A 19 -1.03 19.19 2.55
C ARG A 19 -0.56 20.60 2.28
N ASN A 20 -1.25 21.33 1.41
CA ASN A 20 -1.04 22.75 1.22
C ASN A 20 -1.55 23.51 2.46
N PRO A 21 -0.68 24.27 3.16
CA PRO A 21 -1.07 24.96 4.40
C PRO A 21 -2.07 26.10 4.18
N ARG A 22 -2.09 26.67 2.98
CA ARG A 22 -3.00 27.81 2.64
C ARG A 22 -4.37 27.36 2.18
N THR A 23 -4.42 26.37 1.29
CA THR A 23 -5.69 25.90 0.68
C THR A 23 -6.27 24.69 1.38
N HIS A 24 -5.51 24.07 2.28
CA HIS A 24 -5.84 22.80 2.93
C HIS A 24 -6.08 21.62 1.98
N SER A 25 -5.76 21.79 0.69
CA SER A 25 -5.84 20.71 -0.30
C SER A 25 -4.66 19.74 -0.15
N TYR A 26 -4.84 18.52 -0.66
CA TYR A 26 -3.82 17.50 -0.70
C TYR A 26 -3.33 17.28 -2.12
N SER A 27 -2.01 17.07 -2.26
CA SER A 27 -1.36 16.63 -3.49
C SER A 27 -0.59 15.33 -3.26
N ILE A 28 -0.47 14.51 -4.30
CA ILE A 28 0.27 13.25 -4.26
C ILE A 28 1.76 13.55 -4.29
N VAL A 29 2.51 13.06 -3.32
CA VAL A 29 3.98 13.07 -3.36
C VAL A 29 4.45 12.06 -4.40
N LYS A 30 5.39 12.47 -5.26
CA LYS A 30 5.96 11.63 -6.31
C LYS A 30 7.46 11.51 -6.16
N VAL A 31 7.98 10.31 -6.43
CA VAL A 31 9.42 10.02 -6.54
C VAL A 31 9.65 9.46 -7.95
N ASN A 32 10.56 10.07 -8.70
CA ASN A 32 10.83 9.71 -10.10
C ASN A 32 9.56 9.66 -10.98
N GLY A 33 8.60 10.57 -10.73
CA GLY A 33 7.34 10.66 -11.47
C GLY A 33 6.24 9.68 -11.02
N LEU A 34 6.54 8.70 -10.17
CA LEU A 34 5.59 7.71 -9.65
C LEU A 34 5.08 8.12 -8.26
N PRO A 35 3.84 7.74 -7.88
CA PRO A 35 3.33 7.94 -6.54
C PRO A 35 4.25 7.33 -5.49
N LYS A 36 4.57 8.07 -4.43
CA LYS A 36 5.38 7.56 -3.33
C LYS A 36 4.52 6.67 -2.44
N TRP A 37 4.71 5.36 -2.57
CA TRP A 37 4.05 4.38 -1.72
C TRP A 37 4.67 4.34 -0.33
N VAL A 38 3.83 4.16 0.67
CA VAL A 38 4.18 4.08 2.09
C VAL A 38 3.37 3.00 2.78
N ARG A 39 4.00 2.29 3.71
CA ARG A 39 3.37 1.24 4.50
C ARG A 39 3.70 1.36 5.99
N PRO A 40 2.76 1.82 6.82
CA PRO A 40 2.93 1.80 8.25
C PRO A 40 2.92 0.36 8.77
N VAL A 41 3.89 0.04 9.63
CA VAL A 41 4.03 -1.27 10.27
C VAL A 41 4.13 -1.12 11.79
N THR A 42 3.54 -2.07 12.51
CA THR A 42 3.56 -2.08 13.97
C THR A 42 4.70 -2.98 14.47
N GLN A 43 5.47 -2.48 15.43
CA GLN A 43 6.47 -3.29 16.11
C GLN A 43 5.82 -4.39 16.96
N GLY A 44 6.43 -5.57 16.98
CA GLY A 44 6.01 -6.67 17.84
C GLY A 44 4.85 -7.52 17.28
N THR A 45 4.34 -7.20 16.10
CA THR A 45 3.40 -8.07 15.38
C THR A 45 4.15 -8.96 14.38
N ALA A 46 3.60 -10.15 14.08
CA ALA A 46 4.30 -11.16 13.28
C ALA A 46 4.61 -10.72 11.84
N HIS A 47 3.78 -9.85 11.27
CA HIS A 47 3.90 -9.40 9.87
C HIS A 47 3.85 -7.87 9.74
N GLY A 48 4.04 -7.12 10.84
CA GLY A 48 3.93 -5.66 10.85
C GLY A 48 2.50 -5.16 10.66
N GLU A 49 1.48 -6.03 10.82
CA GLU A 49 0.07 -5.66 10.72
C GLU A 49 -0.33 -4.66 11.81
N ILE A 50 -1.23 -3.75 11.46
CA ILE A 50 -1.85 -2.83 12.41
C ILE A 50 -2.99 -3.59 13.11
N PRO A 51 -2.97 -3.71 14.45
CA PRO A 51 -3.96 -4.46 15.20
C PRO A 51 -5.41 -4.05 14.89
N ASN A 52 -6.35 -4.99 14.97
CA ASN A 52 -7.75 -4.76 14.64
C ASN A 52 -8.36 -3.58 15.40
N TYR A 53 -8.10 -3.45 16.70
CA TYR A 53 -8.63 -2.36 17.52
C TYR A 53 -8.22 -0.95 17.04
N ILE A 54 -7.14 -0.84 16.24
CA ILE A 54 -6.74 0.40 15.58
C ILE A 54 -7.30 0.45 14.15
N SER A 55 -7.16 -0.65 13.41
CA SER A 55 -7.37 -0.67 11.96
C SER A 55 -8.82 -0.83 11.52
N GLU A 56 -9.73 -1.27 12.40
CA GLU A 56 -11.16 -1.47 12.07
C GLU A 56 -11.88 -0.18 11.69
N GLN A 57 -11.44 0.94 12.26
CA GLN A 57 -12.00 2.26 11.93
C GLN A 57 -11.60 2.79 10.55
N PHE A 58 -10.62 2.18 9.87
CA PHE A 58 -10.10 2.65 8.60
C PHE A 58 -10.70 1.89 7.41
N GLN A 59 -10.98 2.63 6.35
CA GLN A 59 -11.51 2.12 5.09
C GLN A 59 -10.63 2.55 3.93
N VAL A 60 -10.70 1.81 2.81
CA VAL A 60 -10.05 2.20 1.55
C VAL A 60 -10.45 3.63 1.18
N MET A 61 -9.51 4.43 0.69
CA MET A 61 -9.61 5.86 0.37
C MET A 61 -9.66 6.80 1.58
N ASP A 62 -9.55 6.34 2.81
CA ASP A 62 -9.34 7.26 3.94
C ASP A 62 -7.98 7.96 3.83
N ILE A 63 -7.95 9.21 4.25
CA ILE A 63 -6.73 10.01 4.42
C ILE A 63 -6.34 9.88 5.89
N LEU A 64 -5.15 9.36 6.12
CA LEU A 64 -4.63 9.10 7.47
C LEU A 64 -3.49 10.07 7.78
N LYS A 65 -3.51 10.62 8.99
CA LYS A 65 -2.38 11.31 9.60
C LYS A 65 -1.59 10.29 10.41
N ILE A 66 -0.29 10.23 10.17
CA ILE A 66 0.63 9.31 10.82
C ILE A 66 1.76 10.15 11.42
N GLU A 67 2.07 9.94 12.70
CA GLU A 67 3.03 10.75 13.46
C GLU A 67 4.21 9.93 13.95
N ASP A 68 5.33 10.63 14.19
CA ASP A 68 6.59 10.06 14.68
C ASP A 68 7.11 8.91 13.80
N VAL A 69 7.10 9.16 12.50
CA VAL A 69 7.53 8.20 11.49
C VAL A 69 9.03 7.95 11.60
N ARG A 70 9.44 6.70 11.64
CA ARG A 70 10.84 6.28 11.64
C ARG A 70 11.08 5.12 10.69
N ALA A 71 12.25 5.07 10.08
CA ALA A 71 12.63 3.98 9.19
C ALA A 71 12.48 2.60 9.87
N CYS A 72 12.13 1.60 9.08
CA CYS A 72 12.05 0.20 9.51
C CYS A 72 13.25 -0.57 8.92
N PRO A 73 14.44 -0.51 9.56
CA PRO A 73 15.71 -0.96 8.96
C PRO A 73 15.77 -2.46 8.68
N ASP A 74 15.02 -3.25 9.44
CA ASP A 74 15.02 -4.71 9.31
C ASP A 74 13.93 -5.24 8.36
N CYS A 75 13.24 -4.32 7.65
CA CYS A 75 12.19 -4.69 6.72
C CYS A 75 12.72 -4.79 5.29
N ALA A 76 12.41 -5.89 4.61
CA ALA A 76 12.79 -6.11 3.20
C ALA A 76 12.10 -5.15 2.21
N GLN A 77 11.13 -4.37 2.69
CA GLN A 77 10.31 -3.48 1.90
C GLN A 77 10.63 -2.03 2.25
N SER A 78 11.16 -1.29 1.28
CA SER A 78 11.70 0.06 1.47
C SER A 78 10.63 1.09 1.86
N GLU A 79 9.38 0.84 1.56
CA GLU A 79 8.23 1.67 1.91
C GLU A 79 7.74 1.50 3.35
N ASN A 80 8.30 0.56 4.12
CA ASN A 80 7.91 0.30 5.49
C ASN A 80 8.45 1.36 6.46
N PHE A 81 7.62 1.76 7.42
CA PHE A 81 8.02 2.63 8.53
C PHE A 81 7.23 2.32 9.79
N TYR A 82 7.87 2.50 10.94
CA TYR A 82 7.22 2.51 12.23
C TYR A 82 6.58 3.87 12.51
N PHE A 83 5.58 3.89 13.37
CA PHE A 83 4.86 5.09 13.76
C PHE A 83 4.43 5.03 15.24
N SER A 84 4.11 6.18 15.84
CA SER A 84 3.55 6.23 17.20
C SER A 84 2.03 6.32 17.17
N THR A 85 1.48 7.17 16.30
CA THR A 85 0.03 7.34 16.20
C THR A 85 -0.43 7.33 14.75
N ILE A 86 -1.66 6.87 14.56
CA ILE A 86 -2.35 6.85 13.28
C ILE A 86 -3.81 7.26 13.48
N SER A 87 -4.29 8.23 12.74
CA SER A 87 -5.65 8.74 12.84
C SER A 87 -6.22 9.11 11.49
N LYS A 88 -7.55 8.99 11.34
CA LYS A 88 -8.26 9.43 10.15
C LYS A 88 -8.49 10.94 10.21
N VAL A 89 -8.09 11.64 9.15
CA VAL A 89 -8.27 13.10 9.01
C VAL A 89 -9.17 13.48 7.84
N GLY A 90 -9.55 12.53 7.00
CA GLY A 90 -10.43 12.78 5.87
C GLY A 90 -10.66 11.55 5.01
N ARG A 91 -11.29 11.77 3.86
CA ARG A 91 -11.51 10.74 2.85
C ARG A 91 -11.32 11.33 1.46
N ALA A 92 -10.57 10.62 0.62
CA ALA A 92 -10.39 11.00 -0.77
C ALA A 92 -11.61 10.59 -1.61
N ASN A 93 -11.84 11.35 -2.67
CA ASN A 93 -12.85 10.98 -3.65
C ASN A 93 -12.38 9.75 -4.45
N SER A 94 -13.22 8.72 -4.53
CA SER A 94 -12.93 7.47 -5.23
C SER A 94 -13.33 7.47 -6.70
N ASN A 95 -13.45 8.63 -7.34
CA ASN A 95 -13.74 8.70 -8.77
C ASN A 95 -12.54 8.19 -9.62
N VAL A 96 -12.85 7.85 -10.88
CA VAL A 96 -11.87 7.29 -11.85
C VAL A 96 -10.65 8.20 -11.98
N LYS A 97 -10.83 9.53 -12.05
CA LYS A 97 -9.74 10.48 -12.17
C LYS A 97 -8.76 10.41 -10.99
N THR A 98 -9.27 10.30 -9.77
CA THR A 98 -8.43 10.14 -8.57
C THR A 98 -7.68 8.81 -8.60
N LEU A 99 -8.34 7.73 -8.99
CA LEU A 99 -7.71 6.42 -9.08
C LEU A 99 -6.62 6.39 -10.16
N ASP A 100 -6.88 6.98 -11.33
CA ASP A 100 -5.89 7.08 -12.41
C ASP A 100 -4.64 7.87 -11.97
N MET A 101 -4.78 8.89 -11.12
CA MET A 101 -3.64 9.64 -10.57
C MET A 101 -2.79 8.82 -9.59
N LEU A 102 -3.35 7.80 -8.97
CA LEU A 102 -2.66 6.89 -8.06
C LEU A 102 -2.01 5.71 -8.77
N CYS A 103 -2.39 5.45 -10.03
CA CYS A 103 -1.83 4.34 -10.78
C CYS A 103 -0.37 4.60 -11.16
N ASP A 104 0.43 3.57 -11.02
CA ASP A 104 1.77 3.53 -11.57
C ASP A 104 1.68 3.37 -13.10
N SER A 105 2.46 4.15 -13.84
CA SER A 105 2.63 3.96 -15.29
C SER A 105 3.48 2.72 -15.51
N TYR A 106 2.82 1.60 -15.74
CA TYR A 106 3.48 0.31 -15.82
C TYR A 106 3.28 -0.33 -17.22
N HIS A 107 4.39 -0.76 -17.82
CA HIS A 107 4.41 -1.51 -19.07
C HIS A 107 5.26 -2.75 -18.89
N GLY A 108 4.65 -3.93 -18.91
CA GLY A 108 5.35 -5.20 -18.83
C GLY A 108 4.93 -6.13 -17.69
N LEU A 109 5.89 -6.79 -17.07
CA LEU A 109 5.63 -7.75 -15.99
C LEU A 109 5.65 -7.06 -14.63
N ILE A 110 4.63 -7.28 -13.81
CA ILE A 110 4.55 -6.74 -12.44
C ILE A 110 5.82 -7.14 -11.67
N PHE A 111 6.58 -6.13 -11.21
CA PHE A 111 7.89 -6.30 -10.57
C PHE A 111 8.89 -7.13 -11.40
N GLY A 112 8.77 -7.13 -12.73
CA GLY A 112 9.62 -7.96 -13.60
C GLY A 112 9.36 -9.46 -13.50
N ASN A 113 8.33 -9.89 -12.78
CA ASN A 113 8.08 -11.27 -12.42
C ASN A 113 7.07 -11.95 -13.36
N ARG A 114 7.38 -13.16 -13.83
CA ARG A 114 6.48 -14.01 -14.63
C ARG A 114 5.65 -14.99 -13.78
N GLY A 115 6.03 -15.19 -12.52
CA GLY A 115 5.41 -16.13 -11.60
C GLY A 115 4.39 -15.50 -10.66
N ARG A 116 3.92 -16.29 -9.69
CA ARG A 116 2.97 -15.87 -8.66
C ARG A 116 3.63 -15.13 -7.49
N ALA A 117 4.94 -15.18 -7.38
CA ALA A 117 5.73 -14.54 -6.34
C ALA A 117 7.04 -14.03 -6.90
N VAL A 118 7.57 -12.97 -6.32
CA VAL A 118 8.90 -12.45 -6.63
C VAL A 118 9.93 -13.35 -5.97
N ALA A 119 10.96 -13.75 -6.72
CA ALA A 119 12.03 -14.57 -6.18
C ALA A 119 12.83 -13.81 -5.12
N PRO A 120 13.27 -14.46 -4.02
CA PRO A 120 13.98 -13.79 -2.92
C PRO A 120 15.19 -12.99 -3.36
N GLU A 121 15.96 -13.48 -4.32
CA GLU A 121 17.12 -12.82 -4.88
C GLU A 121 16.80 -11.52 -5.64
N SER A 122 15.56 -11.37 -6.09
CA SER A 122 15.08 -10.16 -6.78
C SER A 122 14.58 -9.07 -5.83
N TYR A 123 14.37 -9.38 -4.55
CA TYR A 123 13.84 -8.41 -3.57
C TYR A 123 14.74 -7.18 -3.41
N ALA A 124 16.05 -7.37 -3.35
CA ALA A 124 17.00 -6.29 -3.15
C ALA A 124 17.03 -5.27 -4.31
N SER A 125 16.61 -5.69 -5.50
CA SER A 125 16.52 -4.82 -6.69
C SER A 125 15.18 -4.12 -6.84
N LEU A 126 14.17 -4.50 -6.07
CA LEU A 126 12.88 -3.84 -6.05
C LEU A 126 12.99 -2.54 -5.24
N GLY A 127 12.81 -1.41 -5.89
CA GLY A 127 12.78 -0.11 -5.19
C GLY A 127 11.54 0.07 -4.31
N TYR A 128 10.53 -0.79 -4.44
CA TYR A 128 9.25 -0.78 -3.70
C TYR A 128 8.49 -2.09 -3.92
N SER A 129 7.57 -2.43 -3.02
CA SER A 129 6.76 -3.65 -3.09
C SER A 129 5.25 -3.39 -3.25
N LEU A 130 4.85 -2.14 -3.35
CA LEU A 130 3.46 -1.71 -3.55
C LEU A 130 3.29 -1.02 -4.89
N MET A 131 2.23 -1.36 -5.63
CA MET A 131 1.91 -0.80 -6.92
C MET A 131 0.39 -0.81 -7.12
N LEU A 132 -0.17 0.26 -7.68
CA LEU A 132 -1.53 0.28 -8.20
C LEU A 132 -1.47 0.30 -9.72
N ILE A 133 -2.06 -0.69 -10.35
CA ILE A 133 -2.12 -0.80 -11.80
C ILE A 133 -3.56 -0.67 -12.29
N LYS A 134 -3.73 -0.14 -13.49
CA LYS A 134 -5.00 -0.16 -14.22
C LYS A 134 -4.94 -1.31 -15.23
N PRO A 135 -5.55 -2.47 -14.94
CA PRO A 135 -5.47 -3.60 -15.84
C PRO A 135 -6.35 -3.36 -17.07
N GLU A 136 -5.87 -3.77 -18.23
CA GLU A 136 -6.63 -3.83 -19.48
C GLU A 136 -6.93 -5.28 -19.83
N GLY A 137 -8.12 -5.55 -20.39
CA GLY A 137 -8.49 -6.87 -20.89
C GLY A 137 -8.53 -7.98 -19.82
N VAL A 138 -8.98 -7.65 -18.61
CA VAL A 138 -9.04 -8.61 -17.49
C VAL A 138 -9.96 -9.78 -17.83
N ARG A 139 -9.45 -11.01 -17.65
CA ARG A 139 -10.23 -12.24 -17.74
C ARG A 139 -10.21 -12.94 -16.39
N PHE A 140 -11.37 -13.32 -15.88
CA PHE A 140 -11.50 -14.10 -14.67
C PHE A 140 -11.70 -15.58 -15.02
N PHE A 141 -10.87 -16.44 -14.43
CA PHE A 141 -11.03 -17.88 -14.52
C PHE A 141 -11.40 -18.40 -13.15
N MET A 142 -12.51 -19.15 -13.05
CA MET A 142 -12.85 -19.89 -11.85
C MET A 142 -12.30 -21.31 -11.97
N GLU A 143 -11.39 -21.67 -11.08
CA GLU A 143 -10.85 -23.02 -10.94
C GLU A 143 -11.52 -23.67 -9.71
N ASN A 144 -12.32 -24.72 -9.93
CA ASN A 144 -12.80 -25.53 -8.81
C ASN A 144 -11.62 -26.38 -8.31
N ARG A 145 -10.96 -25.95 -7.25
CA ARG A 145 -10.03 -26.83 -6.53
C ARG A 145 -10.84 -27.73 -5.62
N TYR A 146 -11.05 -28.95 -6.06
CA TYR A 146 -11.46 -30.00 -5.13
C TYR A 146 -10.29 -30.21 -4.17
N ASN A 147 -10.52 -29.95 -2.87
CA ASN A 147 -9.60 -30.43 -1.86
C ASN A 147 -9.60 -31.96 -1.97
N SER A 148 -8.51 -32.54 -2.47
CA SER A 148 -8.19 -33.93 -2.22
C SER A 148 -7.71 -34.00 -0.78
N ASP A 149 -8.54 -34.55 0.08
CA ASP A 149 -8.18 -34.98 1.44
C ASP A 149 -7.02 -36.00 1.39
#